data_ad974dbb7d436bde491169b2cee2127d
#
_entry.id   ad974dbb7d436bde491169b2cee2127d
#
_cell.length_a   1.000
_cell.length_b   1.000
_cell.length_c   1.000
_cell.angle_alpha   90.00
_cell.angle_beta   90.00
_cell.angle_gamma   90.00
#
_symmetry.space_group_name_H-M   'P 1'
#
loop_
_entity.id
_entity.type
_entity.pdbx_description
1 polymer ?
#
loop_
_entity_poly.entity_id
_entity_poly.type
_entity_poly.pdbx_seq_one_letter_code
_entity_poly.pdbx_strand_id
1 'polypeptide(L)'
;MQKRERALEDPAKNVRSASAARIAKVPTWIPASLRSLLRLRLTKVTAVDAIIANIVSITFFRWRAAAFSVQHMCIILTRPTMTALPGISDIHAAAARLSGLIVETPLIESPELNKRYGGRILFKPETLQRTGSFKIRGAYNKLSCLSEEERSRGVVAFSSGNHAQGVAASAAMFGVRAVIAMPADAPALKVGNVRKMGAEVVRFDRFKDDRMTIVRPYIEKGMALVPPFDDPAIIAGQGTIGLELVRQAKALGVSLDAVVVPCGGGGLSSGISVAVKDASAQTQVWAVEPEHFDDTRRSLAKGDRVSNEPGHTSICDAILTAEPGAITFEINRKNLAGAIAVSDKATAQAMRDAMAYLKLVVEPGGCVALAALASGEIDLAGKCLAVVLSGGNVDFGTYAEIMAAAA
;
A
#
# COMPACT_ATOMS: atom_id res chain seq x y z
N MET A 1 63.34 38.66 -7.76
CA MET A 1 63.91 38.63 -9.13
C MET A 1 64.42 37.21 -9.41
N GLN A 2 63.75 36.46 -10.26
CA GLN A 2 64.29 35.48 -11.21
C GLN A 2 63.10 34.85 -11.96
N LYS A 3 63.01 35.24 -13.22
CA LYS A 3 62.11 34.68 -14.21
C LYS A 3 62.51 33.24 -14.52
N ARG A 4 61.59 32.30 -14.49
CA ARG A 4 61.73 30.99 -15.14
C ARG A 4 60.94 31.03 -16.44
N GLU A 5 61.67 31.05 -17.54
CA GLU A 5 61.15 30.73 -18.87
C GLU A 5 60.73 29.27 -18.92
N ARG A 6 59.52 29.01 -19.28
CA ARG A 6 59.06 27.66 -19.70
C ARG A 6 59.10 27.62 -21.22
N ALA A 7 59.94 26.77 -21.73
CA ALA A 7 60.00 26.42 -23.13
C ALA A 7 58.64 25.83 -23.59
N LEU A 8 58.15 26.35 -24.69
CA LEU A 8 56.98 25.85 -25.41
C LEU A 8 57.39 24.53 -26.08
N GLU A 9 56.93 23.39 -25.58
CA GLU A 9 57.03 22.11 -26.28
C GLU A 9 56.02 22.08 -27.43
N ASP A 10 56.53 21.63 -28.58
CA ASP A 10 55.82 21.51 -29.88
C ASP A 10 54.57 20.61 -29.74
N PRO A 11 53.38 21.11 -30.03
CA PRO A 11 52.15 20.34 -29.92
C PRO A 11 52.08 19.12 -30.85
N ALA A 12 52.88 19.11 -31.93
CA ALA A 12 52.86 18.03 -32.93
C ALA A 12 53.51 16.72 -32.46
N LYS A 13 54.40 16.78 -31.45
CA LYS A 13 55.04 15.58 -30.89
C LYS A 13 54.11 14.78 -29.95
N ASN A 14 53.22 15.45 -29.26
CA ASN A 14 52.31 14.80 -28.32
C ASN A 14 51.12 14.07 -28.99
N VAL A 15 50.75 14.47 -30.23
CA VAL A 15 49.67 13.84 -30.98
C VAL A 15 50.07 12.48 -31.53
N ARG A 16 51.35 12.27 -31.89
CA ARG A 16 51.82 11.00 -32.46
C ARG A 16 51.96 9.88 -31.41
N SER A 17 52.28 10.17 -30.16
CA SER A 17 52.35 9.16 -29.08
C SER A 17 50.99 8.74 -28.54
N ALA A 18 50.03 9.63 -28.57
CA ALA A 18 48.65 9.32 -28.09
C ALA A 18 47.82 8.50 -29.07
N SER A 19 48.13 8.57 -30.41
CA SER A 19 47.40 7.80 -31.40
C SER A 19 47.81 6.32 -31.45
N ALA A 20 49.10 6.02 -31.23
CA ALA A 20 49.60 4.63 -31.21
C ALA A 20 49.08 3.79 -30.03
N ALA A 21 48.86 4.41 -28.88
CA ALA A 21 48.35 3.72 -27.66
C ALA A 21 46.84 3.47 -27.70
N ARG A 22 46.07 4.18 -28.54
CA ARG A 22 44.63 4.00 -28.67
C ARG A 22 44.17 2.93 -29.67
N ILE A 23 45.08 2.48 -30.55
CA ILE A 23 44.76 1.44 -31.57
C ILE A 23 44.75 0.02 -30.98
N ALA A 24 45.31 -0.18 -29.79
CA ALA A 24 45.46 -1.49 -29.15
C ALA A 24 44.18 -2.01 -28.41
N LYS A 25 43.12 -1.24 -28.30
CA LYS A 25 41.89 -1.67 -27.60
C LYS A 25 40.60 -1.31 -28.35
N VAL A 26 40.39 -1.98 -29.49
CA VAL A 26 39.03 -1.97 -30.09
C VAL A 26 38.16 -2.99 -29.36
N PRO A 27 37.03 -2.57 -28.76
CA PRO A 27 36.19 -3.46 -27.96
C PRO A 27 35.66 -4.67 -28.74
N THR A 28 35.62 -5.82 -28.11
CA THR A 28 35.26 -7.13 -28.70
C THR A 28 33.79 -7.25 -29.17
N TRP A 29 32.92 -6.33 -28.74
CA TRP A 29 31.52 -6.32 -29.15
C TRP A 29 31.24 -5.71 -30.53
N ILE A 30 32.26 -5.15 -31.23
CA ILE A 30 32.11 -4.65 -32.62
C ILE A 30 32.22 -5.83 -33.59
N PRO A 31 31.28 -5.99 -34.55
CA PRO A 31 31.30 -7.05 -35.54
C PRO A 31 32.61 -7.10 -36.35
N ALA A 32 33.09 -8.30 -36.65
CA ALA A 32 34.38 -8.53 -37.29
C ALA A 32 34.53 -7.81 -38.65
N SER A 33 33.44 -7.64 -39.39
CA SER A 33 33.38 -6.92 -40.68
C SER A 33 33.64 -5.41 -40.53
N LEU A 34 33.35 -4.80 -39.40
CA LEU A 34 33.63 -3.39 -39.15
C LEU A 34 35.03 -3.16 -38.57
N ARG A 35 35.62 -4.16 -37.91
CA ARG A 35 36.98 -4.09 -37.35
C ARG A 35 38.06 -4.08 -38.45
N SER A 36 37.85 -4.78 -39.57
CA SER A 36 38.76 -4.80 -40.71
C SER A 36 38.75 -3.48 -41.48
N LEU A 37 37.60 -2.81 -41.62
CA LEU A 37 37.47 -1.50 -42.28
C LEU A 37 38.13 -0.36 -41.46
N LEU A 38 38.09 -0.45 -40.12
CA LEU A 38 38.73 0.52 -39.25
C LEU A 38 40.26 0.41 -39.23
N ARG A 39 40.84 -0.78 -39.48
CA ARG A 39 42.33 -1.00 -39.58
C ARG A 39 42.94 -0.51 -40.87
N LEU A 40 42.20 -0.53 -41.98
CA LEU A 40 42.72 -0.19 -43.33
C LEU A 40 42.79 1.31 -43.66
N ARG A 41 42.17 2.21 -42.84
CA ARG A 41 42.10 3.66 -43.10
C ARG A 41 42.99 4.54 -42.20
N LEU A 42 43.81 3.96 -41.34
CA LEU A 42 44.58 4.75 -40.34
C LEU A 42 46.07 5.01 -40.71
N THR A 43 46.47 4.81 -41.95
CA THR A 43 47.87 4.96 -42.38
C THR A 43 48.20 6.27 -43.10
N LYS A 44 47.23 7.15 -43.36
CA LYS A 44 47.48 8.49 -43.90
C LYS A 44 46.47 9.50 -43.30
N VAL A 45 46.80 10.08 -42.15
CA VAL A 45 45.98 11.10 -41.51
C VAL A 45 46.42 12.49 -41.92
N THR A 46 45.59 13.22 -42.68
CA THR A 46 45.73 14.65 -42.97
C THR A 46 44.95 15.50 -41.92
N ALA A 47 45.23 16.80 -41.84
CA ALA A 47 44.52 17.70 -40.91
C ALA A 47 43.01 17.68 -41.06
N VAL A 48 42.50 17.33 -42.25
CA VAL A 48 41.04 17.21 -42.53
C VAL A 48 40.46 15.98 -41.84
N ASP A 49 41.22 14.85 -41.78
CA ASP A 49 40.75 13.63 -41.12
C ASP A 49 40.63 13.82 -39.59
N ALA A 50 41.49 14.66 -38.99
CA ALA A 50 41.39 15.00 -37.57
C ALA A 50 40.16 15.85 -37.24
N ILE A 51 39.76 16.74 -38.14
CA ILE A 51 38.52 17.53 -38.01
C ILE A 51 37.29 16.64 -38.16
N ILE A 52 37.27 15.71 -39.13
CA ILE A 52 36.16 14.77 -39.33
C ILE A 52 36.06 13.83 -38.13
N ALA A 53 37.16 13.33 -37.55
CA ALA A 53 37.16 12.49 -36.36
C ALA A 53 36.62 13.23 -35.13
N ASN A 54 36.91 14.53 -35.01
CA ASN A 54 36.34 15.36 -33.94
C ASN A 54 34.84 15.64 -34.11
N ILE A 55 34.38 15.90 -35.35
CA ILE A 55 32.97 16.11 -35.67
C ILE A 55 32.18 14.80 -35.44
N VAL A 56 32.72 13.65 -35.83
CA VAL A 56 32.09 12.33 -35.59
C VAL A 56 32.08 11.98 -34.12
N SER A 57 33.10 12.35 -33.35
CA SER A 57 33.15 12.17 -31.89
C SER A 57 32.14 13.04 -31.16
N ILE A 58 31.99 14.32 -31.57
CA ILE A 58 31.03 15.26 -30.99
C ILE A 58 29.58 14.85 -31.35
N THR A 59 29.34 14.39 -32.56
CA THR A 59 28.01 13.87 -32.97
C THR A 59 27.69 12.54 -32.28
N PHE A 60 28.67 11.66 -32.09
CA PHE A 60 28.45 10.42 -31.34
C PHE A 60 28.22 10.65 -29.85
N PHE A 61 28.90 11.64 -29.26
CA PHE A 61 28.67 12.04 -27.86
C PHE A 61 27.32 12.73 -27.67
N ARG A 62 26.89 13.56 -28.65
CA ARG A 62 25.55 14.18 -28.67
C ARG A 62 24.47 13.15 -28.91
N TRP A 63 24.72 12.12 -29.72
CA TRP A 63 23.78 11.02 -29.96
C TRP A 63 23.64 10.11 -28.73
N ARG A 64 24.76 9.84 -28.00
CA ARG A 64 24.71 9.11 -26.73
C ARG A 64 24.02 9.92 -25.63
N ALA A 65 24.23 11.22 -25.57
CA ALA A 65 23.52 12.10 -24.64
C ALA A 65 22.03 12.21 -24.98
N ALA A 66 21.68 12.25 -26.28
CA ALA A 66 20.29 12.20 -26.75
C ALA A 66 19.63 10.83 -26.51
N ALA A 67 20.36 9.71 -26.76
CA ALA A 67 19.86 8.37 -26.45
C ALA A 67 19.68 8.14 -24.95
N PHE A 68 20.58 8.69 -24.11
CA PHE A 68 20.43 8.65 -22.64
C PHE A 68 19.26 9.53 -22.19
N SER A 69 19.04 10.68 -22.84
CA SER A 69 17.89 11.56 -22.61
C SER A 69 16.58 10.91 -23.06
N VAL A 70 16.57 10.21 -24.22
CA VAL A 70 15.38 9.49 -24.73
C VAL A 70 15.05 8.30 -23.85
N GLN A 71 16.05 7.58 -23.31
CA GLN A 71 15.83 6.48 -22.38
C GLN A 71 15.32 6.97 -21.02
N HIS A 72 15.81 8.11 -20.53
CA HIS A 72 15.26 8.77 -19.34
C HIS A 72 13.91 9.43 -19.62
N MET A 73 13.68 9.96 -20.83
CA MET A 73 12.40 10.52 -21.23
C MET A 73 11.35 9.42 -21.46
N CYS A 74 11.73 8.22 -21.92
CA CYS A 74 10.85 7.05 -21.93
C CYS A 74 10.53 6.55 -20.50
N ILE A 75 11.47 6.63 -19.55
CA ILE A 75 11.21 6.29 -18.13
C ILE A 75 10.33 7.35 -17.47
N ILE A 76 10.41 8.62 -17.91
CA ILE A 76 9.53 9.69 -17.40
C ILE A 76 8.16 9.68 -18.12
N LEU A 77 8.06 9.14 -19.34
CA LEU A 77 6.80 9.08 -20.11
C LEU A 77 6.04 7.76 -19.97
N THR A 78 6.65 6.69 -19.47
CA THR A 78 5.91 5.58 -18.89
C THR A 78 5.54 5.93 -17.44
N ARG A 79 4.63 6.89 -17.25
CA ARG A 79 3.74 6.77 -16.09
C ARG A 79 3.20 5.34 -16.18
N PRO A 80 3.33 4.52 -15.11
CA PRO A 80 2.65 3.23 -15.12
C PRO A 80 1.22 3.56 -15.54
N THR A 81 0.69 2.86 -16.53
CA THR A 81 -0.72 2.97 -16.92
C THR A 81 -1.45 2.83 -15.60
N MET A 82 -2.06 3.94 -15.12
CA MET A 82 -2.78 3.92 -13.85
C MET A 82 -3.81 2.82 -14.01
N THR A 83 -3.65 1.76 -13.25
CA THR A 83 -4.68 0.73 -13.13
C THR A 83 -5.97 1.47 -12.87
N ALA A 84 -7.02 1.22 -13.66
CA ALA A 84 -8.27 1.93 -13.53
C ALA A 84 -8.73 1.86 -12.07
N LEU A 85 -9.10 3.01 -11.49
CA LEU A 85 -9.58 3.05 -10.11
C LEU A 85 -10.84 2.19 -10.01
N PRO A 86 -10.98 1.32 -8.99
CA PRO A 86 -12.16 0.51 -8.83
C PRO A 86 -13.39 1.40 -8.58
N GLY A 87 -14.45 1.13 -9.33
CA GLY A 87 -15.74 1.81 -9.23
C GLY A 87 -16.78 0.99 -8.49
N ILE A 88 -18.01 1.51 -8.45
CA ILE A 88 -19.14 0.82 -7.78
C ILE A 88 -19.47 -0.53 -8.45
N SER A 89 -19.32 -0.65 -9.76
CA SER A 89 -19.52 -1.91 -10.49
C SER A 89 -18.58 -3.01 -10.01
N ASP A 90 -17.31 -2.67 -9.70
CA ASP A 90 -16.34 -3.62 -9.19
C ASP A 90 -16.69 -4.09 -7.78
N ILE A 91 -17.26 -3.19 -6.95
CA ILE A 91 -17.73 -3.52 -5.60
C ILE A 91 -18.95 -4.42 -5.66
N HIS A 92 -19.90 -4.18 -6.56
CA HIS A 92 -21.05 -5.08 -6.78
C HIS A 92 -20.60 -6.45 -7.26
N ALA A 93 -19.64 -6.51 -8.19
CA ALA A 93 -19.07 -7.77 -8.64
C ALA A 93 -18.34 -8.51 -7.50
N ALA A 94 -17.62 -7.78 -6.63
CA ALA A 94 -17.00 -8.33 -5.44
C ALA A 94 -18.06 -8.88 -4.46
N ALA A 95 -19.15 -8.14 -4.22
CA ALA A 95 -20.25 -8.58 -3.35
C ALA A 95 -20.89 -9.88 -3.85
N ALA A 96 -21.08 -10.02 -5.18
CA ALA A 96 -21.57 -11.26 -5.77
C ALA A 96 -20.62 -12.44 -5.53
N ARG A 97 -19.29 -12.24 -5.70
CA ARG A 97 -18.28 -13.30 -5.45
C ARG A 97 -18.20 -13.70 -3.97
N LEU A 98 -18.46 -12.77 -3.06
CA LEU A 98 -18.37 -12.99 -1.62
C LEU A 98 -19.66 -13.55 -1.00
N SER A 99 -20.76 -13.55 -1.74
CA SER A 99 -22.07 -13.98 -1.25
C SER A 99 -22.06 -15.42 -0.73
N GLY A 100 -22.56 -15.62 0.49
CA GLY A 100 -22.59 -16.93 1.17
C GLY A 100 -21.22 -17.42 1.68
N LEU A 101 -20.12 -16.73 1.37
CA LEU A 101 -18.76 -17.13 1.70
C LEU A 101 -18.17 -16.36 2.89
N ILE A 102 -18.62 -15.14 3.09
CA ILE A 102 -18.24 -14.30 4.23
C ILE A 102 -19.46 -14.05 5.12
N VAL A 103 -19.22 -13.54 6.32
CA VAL A 103 -20.29 -13.11 7.21
C VAL A 103 -20.74 -11.71 6.80
N GLU A 104 -22.02 -11.52 6.55
CA GLU A 104 -22.62 -10.20 6.55
C GLU A 104 -22.74 -9.75 8.01
N THR A 105 -21.79 -8.94 8.48
CA THR A 105 -21.79 -8.49 9.86
C THR A 105 -22.98 -7.58 10.14
N PRO A 106 -23.65 -7.69 11.31
CA PRO A 106 -24.82 -6.86 11.62
C PRO A 106 -24.42 -5.38 11.81
N LEU A 107 -25.40 -4.48 11.77
CA LEU A 107 -25.30 -3.20 12.45
C LEU A 107 -25.80 -3.36 13.88
N ILE A 108 -25.01 -2.89 14.84
CA ILE A 108 -25.38 -2.88 16.26
C ILE A 108 -25.38 -1.44 16.78
N GLU A 109 -26.09 -1.21 17.86
CA GLU A 109 -26.30 0.12 18.47
C GLU A 109 -26.24 0.02 19.99
N SER A 110 -25.73 1.04 20.66
CA SER A 110 -25.75 1.15 22.13
C SER A 110 -26.45 2.45 22.54
N PRO A 111 -27.54 2.38 23.29
CA PRO A 111 -28.23 3.57 23.82
C PRO A 111 -27.32 4.45 24.68
N GLU A 112 -26.40 3.82 25.43
CA GLU A 112 -25.43 4.53 26.30
C GLU A 112 -24.44 5.34 25.48
N LEU A 113 -23.92 4.79 24.38
CA LEU A 113 -23.01 5.50 23.49
C LEU A 113 -23.74 6.59 22.70
N ASN A 114 -24.98 6.34 22.26
CA ASN A 114 -25.82 7.36 21.63
C ASN A 114 -26.03 8.56 22.55
N LYS A 115 -26.39 8.31 23.82
CA LYS A 115 -26.58 9.35 24.83
C LYS A 115 -25.27 10.12 25.10
N ARG A 116 -24.14 9.41 25.20
CA ARG A 116 -22.82 10.02 25.44
C ARG A 116 -22.41 10.97 24.33
N TYR A 117 -22.61 10.58 23.09
CA TYR A 117 -22.18 11.34 21.92
C TYR A 117 -23.25 12.27 21.34
N GLY A 118 -24.49 12.21 21.84
CA GLY A 118 -25.57 13.10 21.39
C GLY A 118 -26.10 12.83 19.97
N GLY A 119 -25.78 11.67 19.40
CA GLY A 119 -26.19 11.25 18.05
C GLY A 119 -26.57 9.77 18.03
N ARG A 120 -27.09 9.30 16.91
CA ARG A 120 -27.37 7.89 16.69
C ARG A 120 -26.14 7.21 16.05
N ILE A 121 -25.51 6.30 16.78
CA ILE A 121 -24.27 5.65 16.36
C ILE A 121 -24.51 4.18 16.06
N LEU A 122 -24.33 3.79 14.80
CA LEU A 122 -24.45 2.42 14.30
C LEU A 122 -23.05 1.84 14.14
N PHE A 123 -22.77 0.70 14.76
CA PHE A 123 -21.46 0.06 14.70
C PHE A 123 -21.48 -1.11 13.70
N LYS A 124 -20.48 -1.15 12.81
CA LYS A 124 -20.22 -2.24 11.86
C LYS A 124 -19.06 -3.10 12.35
N PRO A 125 -19.32 -4.18 13.10
CA PRO A 125 -18.29 -4.96 13.76
C PRO A 125 -17.68 -6.02 12.82
N GLU A 126 -16.68 -5.65 12.06
CA GLU A 126 -15.87 -6.60 11.28
C GLU A 126 -15.00 -7.52 12.16
N THR A 127 -14.98 -7.30 13.46
CA THR A 127 -14.47 -8.26 14.44
C THR A 127 -15.21 -9.60 14.40
N LEU A 128 -16.49 -9.60 13.99
CA LEU A 128 -17.33 -10.79 13.85
C LEU A 128 -17.14 -11.50 12.50
N GLN A 129 -16.27 -11.01 11.64
CA GLN A 129 -15.97 -11.64 10.36
C GLN A 129 -15.19 -12.97 10.57
N ARG A 130 -15.23 -13.88 9.60
CA ARG A 130 -14.62 -15.24 9.65
C ARG A 130 -13.21 -15.30 10.20
N THR A 131 -12.36 -14.31 9.88
CA THR A 131 -10.97 -14.24 10.36
C THR A 131 -10.76 -13.19 11.44
N GLY A 132 -11.84 -12.74 12.08
CA GLY A 132 -11.78 -11.72 13.12
C GLY A 132 -11.48 -10.32 12.60
N SER A 133 -11.52 -10.08 11.27
CA SER A 133 -11.31 -8.78 10.65
C SER A 133 -11.84 -8.72 9.22
N PHE A 134 -12.03 -7.51 8.69
CA PHE A 134 -12.49 -7.25 7.33
C PHE A 134 -11.60 -7.81 6.22
N LYS A 135 -10.34 -8.13 6.52
CA LYS A 135 -9.30 -8.43 5.51
C LYS A 135 -9.64 -9.60 4.59
N ILE A 136 -10.42 -10.56 5.04
CA ILE A 136 -10.84 -11.69 4.22
C ILE A 136 -11.66 -11.26 3.00
N ARG A 137 -12.42 -10.16 3.08
CA ARG A 137 -13.24 -9.64 1.98
C ARG A 137 -12.38 -9.33 0.75
N GLY A 138 -11.36 -8.49 0.94
CA GLY A 138 -10.44 -8.14 -0.13
C GLY A 138 -9.55 -9.30 -0.55
N ALA A 139 -9.03 -10.09 0.40
CA ALA A 139 -8.19 -11.23 0.09
C ALA A 139 -8.93 -12.28 -0.76
N TYR A 140 -10.15 -12.66 -0.36
CA TYR A 140 -10.96 -13.60 -1.13
C TYR A 140 -11.30 -13.05 -2.50
N ASN A 141 -11.75 -11.78 -2.60
CA ASN A 141 -12.07 -11.16 -3.88
C ASN A 141 -10.85 -11.10 -4.79
N LYS A 142 -9.65 -10.81 -4.28
CA LYS A 142 -8.42 -10.83 -5.07
C LYS A 142 -8.14 -12.21 -5.64
N LEU A 143 -8.20 -13.27 -4.83
CA LEU A 143 -7.97 -14.63 -5.27
C LEU A 143 -9.02 -15.09 -6.30
N SER A 144 -10.28 -14.67 -6.13
CA SER A 144 -11.35 -15.00 -7.07
C SER A 144 -11.18 -14.33 -8.45
N CYS A 145 -10.47 -13.20 -8.51
CA CYS A 145 -10.15 -12.51 -9.76
C CYS A 145 -8.93 -13.09 -10.51
N LEU A 146 -8.15 -13.96 -9.87
CA LEU A 146 -7.03 -14.64 -10.53
C LEU A 146 -7.56 -15.71 -11.50
N SER A 147 -6.90 -15.89 -12.62
CA SER A 147 -7.15 -17.01 -13.51
C SER A 147 -6.83 -18.35 -12.82
N GLU A 148 -7.34 -19.45 -13.37
CA GLU A 148 -7.01 -20.80 -12.87
C GLU A 148 -5.51 -21.08 -12.94
N GLU A 149 -4.85 -20.65 -14.02
CA GLU A 149 -3.41 -20.75 -14.18
C GLU A 149 -2.64 -19.95 -13.11
N GLU A 150 -3.03 -18.71 -12.83
CA GLU A 150 -2.42 -17.92 -11.76
C GLU A 150 -2.62 -18.57 -10.38
N ARG A 151 -3.83 -19.04 -10.09
CA ARG A 151 -4.11 -19.77 -8.84
C ARG A 151 -3.30 -21.05 -8.70
N SER A 152 -3.09 -21.82 -9.77
CA SER A 152 -2.30 -23.05 -9.73
C SER A 152 -0.85 -22.82 -9.30
N ARG A 153 -0.28 -21.65 -9.62
CA ARG A 153 1.07 -21.25 -9.17
C ARG A 153 1.12 -20.83 -7.70
N GLY A 154 -0.03 -20.51 -7.12
CA GLY A 154 -0.15 -20.08 -5.72
C GLY A 154 -0.11 -18.57 -5.55
N VAL A 155 -0.25 -18.14 -4.29
CA VAL A 155 -0.24 -16.72 -3.90
C VAL A 155 0.83 -16.43 -2.86
N VAL A 156 1.36 -15.22 -2.88
CA VAL A 156 2.33 -14.73 -1.90
C VAL A 156 1.85 -13.42 -1.29
N ALA A 157 2.07 -13.24 0.01
CA ALA A 157 1.75 -12.01 0.73
C ALA A 157 2.80 -11.70 1.80
N PHE A 158 2.78 -10.48 2.31
CA PHE A 158 3.55 -10.08 3.50
C PHE A 158 2.61 -9.39 4.49
N SER A 159 2.60 -9.86 5.73
CA SER A 159 1.84 -9.25 6.84
C SER A 159 2.12 -9.97 8.14
N SER A 160 2.10 -9.25 9.26
CA SER A 160 2.19 -9.84 10.61
C SER A 160 0.83 -10.16 11.25
N GLY A 161 -0.30 -9.75 10.63
CA GLY A 161 -1.60 -9.77 11.31
C GLY A 161 -2.78 -10.15 10.41
N ASN A 162 -3.79 -9.30 10.40
CA ASN A 162 -5.11 -9.55 9.79
C ASN A 162 -5.05 -9.93 8.31
N HIS A 163 -4.18 -9.27 7.53
CA HIS A 163 -4.05 -9.57 6.11
C HIS A 163 -3.46 -10.97 5.89
N ALA A 164 -2.47 -11.38 6.68
CA ALA A 164 -1.92 -12.73 6.64
C ALA A 164 -3.00 -13.80 6.84
N GLN A 165 -3.85 -13.61 7.86
CA GLN A 165 -4.96 -14.54 8.15
C GLN A 165 -6.02 -14.52 7.04
N GLY A 166 -6.36 -13.33 6.52
CA GLY A 166 -7.31 -13.19 5.40
C GLY A 166 -6.83 -13.91 4.14
N VAL A 167 -5.54 -13.78 3.78
CA VAL A 167 -4.95 -14.46 2.62
C VAL A 167 -4.88 -15.97 2.85
N ALA A 168 -4.40 -16.42 4.02
CA ALA A 168 -4.30 -17.84 4.34
C ALA A 168 -5.68 -18.54 4.29
N ALA A 169 -6.69 -17.92 4.92
CA ALA A 169 -8.06 -18.44 4.90
C ALA A 169 -8.65 -18.49 3.47
N SER A 170 -8.44 -17.42 2.69
CA SER A 170 -8.90 -17.38 1.31
C SER A 170 -8.22 -18.43 0.45
N ALA A 171 -6.89 -18.59 0.58
CA ALA A 171 -6.14 -19.60 -0.15
C ALA A 171 -6.62 -21.02 0.19
N ALA A 172 -6.88 -21.30 1.48
CA ALA A 172 -7.45 -22.59 1.91
C ALA A 172 -8.83 -22.85 1.27
N MET A 173 -9.70 -21.81 1.16
CA MET A 173 -11.01 -21.95 0.55
C MET A 173 -10.94 -22.25 -0.97
N PHE A 174 -9.88 -21.81 -1.64
CA PHE A 174 -9.62 -22.09 -3.06
C PHE A 174 -8.76 -23.34 -3.29
N GLY A 175 -8.23 -23.98 -2.23
CA GLY A 175 -7.26 -25.07 -2.35
C GLY A 175 -5.92 -24.63 -2.98
N VAL A 176 -5.54 -23.36 -2.80
CA VAL A 176 -4.37 -22.73 -3.41
C VAL A 176 -3.23 -22.63 -2.41
N ARG A 177 -1.99 -22.92 -2.87
CA ARG A 177 -0.80 -22.72 -2.05
C ARG A 177 -0.63 -21.24 -1.70
N ALA A 178 -0.39 -20.96 -0.41
CA ALA A 178 -0.09 -19.60 0.06
C ALA A 178 1.26 -19.57 0.78
N VAL A 179 2.07 -18.57 0.44
CA VAL A 179 3.32 -18.25 1.15
C VAL A 179 3.17 -16.86 1.76
N ILE A 180 3.41 -16.74 3.07
CA ILE A 180 3.24 -15.48 3.78
C ILE A 180 4.53 -15.10 4.49
N ALA A 181 5.13 -14.00 4.06
CA ALA A 181 6.27 -13.40 4.75
C ALA A 181 5.78 -12.68 6.01
N MET A 182 6.28 -13.13 7.17
CA MET A 182 5.92 -12.59 8.47
C MET A 182 7.19 -12.16 9.23
N PRO A 183 7.19 -11.01 9.92
CA PRO A 183 8.32 -10.61 10.75
C PRO A 183 8.71 -11.67 11.78
N ALA A 184 10.01 -11.77 12.08
CA ALA A 184 10.55 -12.75 13.02
C ALA A 184 10.04 -12.54 14.46
N ASP A 185 9.68 -11.31 14.81
CA ASP A 185 9.09 -10.89 16.09
C ASP A 185 7.56 -10.92 16.11
N ALA A 186 6.89 -11.38 15.04
CA ALA A 186 5.44 -11.51 15.03
C ALA A 186 4.97 -12.50 16.12
N PRO A 187 3.87 -12.18 16.87
CA PRO A 187 3.37 -13.01 17.95
C PRO A 187 3.13 -14.46 17.51
N ALA A 188 3.54 -15.41 18.36
CA ALA A 188 3.46 -16.85 18.06
C ALA A 188 2.03 -17.29 17.75
N LEU A 189 1.03 -16.69 18.40
CA LEU A 189 -0.39 -16.97 18.16
C LEU A 189 -0.80 -16.59 16.72
N LYS A 190 -0.41 -15.38 16.25
CA LYS A 190 -0.70 -14.92 14.89
C LYS A 190 -0.06 -15.83 13.84
N VAL A 191 1.21 -16.22 14.06
CA VAL A 191 1.93 -17.17 13.18
C VAL A 191 1.28 -18.56 13.19
N GLY A 192 0.92 -19.06 14.38
CA GLY A 192 0.24 -20.32 14.55
C GLY A 192 -1.10 -20.38 13.83
N ASN A 193 -1.89 -19.31 13.87
CA ASN A 193 -3.16 -19.21 13.17
C ASN A 193 -2.99 -19.28 11.63
N VAL A 194 -2.00 -18.56 11.09
CA VAL A 194 -1.70 -18.61 9.65
C VAL A 194 -1.29 -20.02 9.20
N ARG A 195 -0.44 -20.70 9.98
CA ARG A 195 -0.04 -22.09 9.70
C ARG A 195 -1.20 -23.09 9.82
N LYS A 196 -2.08 -22.94 10.81
CA LYS A 196 -3.29 -23.77 10.97
C LYS A 196 -4.23 -23.66 9.76
N MET A 197 -4.23 -22.50 9.05
CA MET A 197 -4.97 -22.31 7.82
C MET A 197 -4.24 -22.89 6.58
N GLY A 198 -3.12 -23.60 6.75
CA GLY A 198 -2.39 -24.28 5.68
C GLY A 198 -1.38 -23.42 4.92
N ALA A 199 -1.14 -22.17 5.32
CA ALA A 199 -0.16 -21.32 4.64
C ALA A 199 1.28 -21.60 5.14
N GLU A 200 2.22 -21.54 4.21
CA GLU A 200 3.66 -21.54 4.48
C GLU A 200 4.08 -20.17 5.04
N VAL A 201 4.84 -20.15 6.13
CA VAL A 201 5.32 -18.92 6.76
C VAL A 201 6.82 -18.79 6.57
N VAL A 202 7.25 -17.72 5.90
CA VAL A 202 8.64 -17.31 5.76
C VAL A 202 8.91 -16.18 6.73
N ARG A 203 9.93 -16.34 7.58
CA ARG A 203 10.28 -15.35 8.61
C ARG A 203 11.33 -14.38 8.08
N PHE A 204 11.21 -13.09 8.41
CA PHE A 204 12.19 -12.06 8.06
C PHE A 204 12.40 -11.07 9.21
N ASP A 205 13.55 -10.40 9.24
CA ASP A 205 13.88 -9.36 10.21
C ASP A 205 13.36 -8.01 9.69
N ARG A 206 12.28 -7.47 10.29
CA ARG A 206 11.66 -6.21 9.83
C ARG A 206 12.56 -4.97 9.91
N PHE A 207 13.65 -5.05 10.66
CA PHE A 207 14.60 -3.94 10.85
C PHE A 207 15.77 -3.99 9.86
N LYS A 208 16.01 -5.17 9.22
CA LYS A 208 17.13 -5.38 8.29
C LYS A 208 16.67 -5.69 6.88
N ASP A 209 15.53 -6.37 6.75
CA ASP A 209 15.08 -6.91 5.49
C ASP A 209 13.96 -6.06 4.90
N ASP A 210 14.04 -5.78 3.60
CA ASP A 210 12.89 -5.26 2.86
C ASP A 210 11.91 -6.41 2.53
N ARG A 211 10.68 -6.26 2.99
CA ARG A 211 9.60 -7.23 2.80
C ARG A 211 9.36 -7.59 1.32
N MET A 212 9.57 -6.64 0.39
CA MET A 212 9.42 -6.92 -1.04
C MET A 212 10.55 -7.81 -1.57
N THR A 213 11.75 -7.66 -1.04
CA THR A 213 12.89 -8.54 -1.38
C THR A 213 12.62 -9.98 -0.94
N ILE A 214 11.96 -10.20 0.20
CA ILE A 214 11.60 -11.54 0.70
C ILE A 214 10.57 -12.23 -0.20
N VAL A 215 9.57 -11.50 -0.71
CA VAL A 215 8.50 -12.09 -1.54
C VAL A 215 8.85 -12.16 -3.04
N ARG A 216 9.81 -11.37 -3.50
CA ARG A 216 10.23 -11.30 -4.91
C ARG A 216 10.56 -12.66 -5.54
N PRO A 217 11.33 -13.58 -4.90
CA PRO A 217 11.64 -14.89 -5.50
C PRO A 217 10.40 -15.75 -5.75
N TYR A 218 9.31 -15.55 -5.01
CA TYR A 218 8.04 -16.25 -5.22
C TYR A 218 7.27 -15.63 -6.37
N ILE A 219 7.27 -14.29 -6.49
CA ILE A 219 6.67 -13.56 -7.62
C ILE A 219 7.37 -13.93 -8.93
N GLU A 220 8.70 -13.99 -8.94
CA GLU A 220 9.50 -14.40 -10.11
C GLU A 220 9.22 -15.84 -10.54
N LYS A 221 8.81 -16.72 -9.62
CA LYS A 221 8.31 -18.07 -9.89
C LYS A 221 6.84 -18.11 -10.33
N GLY A 222 6.22 -16.95 -10.51
CA GLY A 222 4.86 -16.81 -11.03
C GLY A 222 3.76 -16.82 -9.97
N MET A 223 4.07 -16.81 -8.66
CA MET A 223 3.05 -16.67 -7.62
C MET A 223 2.44 -15.25 -7.65
N ALA A 224 1.12 -15.17 -7.51
CA ALA A 224 0.43 -13.87 -7.50
C ALA A 224 0.62 -13.16 -6.16
N LEU A 225 1.09 -11.90 -6.20
CA LEU A 225 1.15 -11.06 -5.00
C LEU A 225 -0.26 -10.63 -4.58
N VAL A 226 -0.56 -10.78 -3.30
CA VAL A 226 -1.78 -10.28 -2.66
C VAL A 226 -1.40 -9.15 -1.71
N PRO A 227 -1.43 -7.88 -2.16
CA PRO A 227 -1.03 -6.74 -1.34
C PRO A 227 -2.07 -6.42 -0.27
N PRO A 228 -1.69 -5.76 0.85
CA PRO A 228 -2.59 -5.55 1.99
C PRO A 228 -3.68 -4.50 1.77
N PHE A 229 -3.56 -3.61 0.78
CA PHE A 229 -4.50 -2.51 0.54
C PHE A 229 -4.47 -1.94 -0.89
N ASP A 230 -3.31 -1.72 -1.50
CA ASP A 230 -3.16 -0.94 -2.75
C ASP A 230 -3.32 -1.81 -4.01
N ASP A 231 -4.53 -2.33 -4.19
CA ASP A 231 -4.91 -3.19 -5.32
C ASP A 231 -6.41 -3.04 -5.61
N PRO A 232 -6.84 -2.86 -6.87
CA PRO A 232 -8.24 -2.65 -7.22
C PRO A 232 -9.18 -3.75 -6.72
N ALA A 233 -8.78 -5.02 -6.79
CA ALA A 233 -9.62 -6.13 -6.33
C ALA A 233 -9.70 -6.18 -4.80
N ILE A 234 -8.60 -5.85 -4.10
CA ILE A 234 -8.61 -5.70 -2.63
C ILE A 234 -9.57 -4.58 -2.23
N ILE A 235 -9.44 -3.39 -2.82
CA ILE A 235 -10.29 -2.23 -2.52
C ILE A 235 -11.76 -2.56 -2.79
N ALA A 236 -12.08 -3.17 -3.91
CA ALA A 236 -13.44 -3.57 -4.25
C ALA A 236 -14.04 -4.56 -3.24
N GLY A 237 -13.25 -5.54 -2.80
CA GLY A 237 -13.67 -6.47 -1.75
C GLY A 237 -13.99 -5.77 -0.41
N GLN A 238 -13.15 -4.81 0.01
CA GLN A 238 -13.38 -4.02 1.22
C GLN A 238 -14.61 -3.10 1.08
N GLY A 239 -14.87 -2.59 -0.13
CA GLY A 239 -16.01 -1.73 -0.43
C GLY A 239 -17.38 -2.41 -0.21
N THR A 240 -17.41 -3.74 -0.18
CA THR A 240 -18.65 -4.49 0.13
C THR A 240 -19.22 -4.15 1.50
N ILE A 241 -18.39 -3.72 2.45
CA ILE A 241 -18.83 -3.19 3.76
C ILE A 241 -19.70 -1.95 3.56
N GLY A 242 -19.31 -1.06 2.65
CA GLY A 242 -20.07 0.15 2.34
C GLY A 242 -21.47 -0.18 1.76
N LEU A 243 -21.56 -1.18 0.88
CA LEU A 243 -22.86 -1.66 0.36
C LEU A 243 -23.74 -2.22 1.49
N GLU A 244 -23.15 -3.02 2.39
CA GLU A 244 -23.87 -3.57 3.54
C GLU A 244 -24.35 -2.45 4.48
N LEU A 245 -23.48 -1.47 4.79
CA LEU A 245 -23.81 -0.31 5.63
C LEU A 245 -25.02 0.46 5.09
N VAL A 246 -24.98 0.83 3.82
CA VAL A 246 -26.07 1.58 3.16
C VAL A 246 -27.39 0.78 3.19
N ARG A 247 -27.32 -0.50 2.83
CA ARG A 247 -28.49 -1.37 2.81
C ARG A 247 -29.08 -1.59 4.21
N GLN A 248 -28.23 -1.85 5.19
CA GLN A 248 -28.64 -2.10 6.59
C GLN A 248 -29.20 -0.82 7.24
N ALA A 249 -28.59 0.36 7.02
CA ALA A 249 -29.12 1.63 7.50
C ALA A 249 -30.50 1.92 6.89
N LYS A 250 -30.66 1.70 5.58
CA LYS A 250 -31.96 1.83 4.91
C LYS A 250 -33.01 0.88 5.49
N ALA A 251 -32.66 -0.35 5.83
CA ALA A 251 -33.56 -1.31 6.46
C ALA A 251 -33.99 -0.87 7.87
N LEU A 252 -33.15 -0.10 8.58
CA LEU A 252 -33.48 0.54 9.86
C LEU A 252 -34.28 1.85 9.70
N GLY A 253 -34.60 2.25 8.47
CA GLY A 253 -35.33 3.49 8.18
C GLY A 253 -34.52 4.77 8.42
N VAL A 254 -33.17 4.71 8.38
CA VAL A 254 -32.30 5.87 8.61
C VAL A 254 -31.39 6.16 7.42
N SER A 255 -31.04 7.42 7.26
CA SER A 255 -29.97 7.91 6.40
C SER A 255 -28.72 8.19 7.22
N LEU A 256 -27.56 7.85 6.69
CA LEU A 256 -26.29 8.13 7.35
C LEU A 256 -25.80 9.53 6.99
N ASP A 257 -25.51 10.35 8.00
CA ASP A 257 -24.82 11.64 7.83
C ASP A 257 -23.33 11.44 7.62
N ALA A 258 -22.74 10.48 8.34
CA ALA A 258 -21.32 10.16 8.19
C ALA A 258 -21.01 8.67 8.39
N VAL A 259 -19.89 8.22 7.81
CA VAL A 259 -19.25 6.93 8.04
C VAL A 259 -17.82 7.16 8.49
N VAL A 260 -17.44 6.59 9.64
CA VAL A 260 -16.13 6.74 10.26
C VAL A 260 -15.36 5.42 10.15
N VAL A 261 -14.16 5.45 9.55
CA VAL A 261 -13.46 4.24 9.09
C VAL A 261 -12.02 4.24 9.55
N PRO A 262 -11.51 3.18 10.21
CA PRO A 262 -10.09 3.03 10.47
C PRO A 262 -9.26 3.05 9.18
N CYS A 263 -8.15 3.76 9.17
CA CYS A 263 -7.28 3.90 8.01
C CYS A 263 -5.83 3.58 8.37
N GLY A 264 -5.22 2.68 7.61
CA GLY A 264 -3.79 2.55 7.44
C GLY A 264 -3.48 2.93 6.00
N GLY A 265 -3.04 1.99 5.14
CA GLY A 265 -2.78 2.29 3.73
C GLY A 265 -4.00 2.64 2.85
N GLY A 266 -5.18 2.81 3.42
CA GLY A 266 -6.36 3.37 2.77
C GLY A 266 -7.29 2.39 2.07
N GLY A 267 -7.00 1.08 2.01
CA GLY A 267 -7.83 0.13 1.25
C GLY A 267 -9.27 -0.03 1.75
N LEU A 268 -9.49 0.07 3.06
CA LEU A 268 -10.81 0.01 3.67
C LEU A 268 -11.60 1.31 3.44
N SER A 269 -10.98 2.45 3.75
CA SER A 269 -11.61 3.77 3.61
C SER A 269 -11.96 4.08 2.16
N SER A 270 -11.06 3.78 1.20
CA SER A 270 -11.34 3.98 -0.22
C SER A 270 -12.47 3.09 -0.73
N GLY A 271 -12.47 1.79 -0.40
CA GLY A 271 -13.54 0.90 -0.83
C GLY A 271 -14.91 1.31 -0.28
N ILE A 272 -14.99 1.59 1.03
CA ILE A 272 -16.23 2.06 1.67
C ILE A 272 -16.68 3.38 1.06
N SER A 273 -15.75 4.32 0.85
CA SER A 273 -16.09 5.63 0.32
C SER A 273 -16.72 5.58 -1.08
N VAL A 274 -16.23 4.69 -1.95
CA VAL A 274 -16.84 4.48 -3.28
C VAL A 274 -18.28 4.03 -3.15
N ALA A 275 -18.57 3.03 -2.33
CA ALA A 275 -19.93 2.51 -2.16
C ALA A 275 -20.88 3.52 -1.49
N VAL A 276 -20.39 4.24 -0.47
CA VAL A 276 -21.20 5.24 0.25
C VAL A 276 -21.49 6.45 -0.63
N LYS A 277 -20.49 6.95 -1.37
CA LYS A 277 -20.68 8.12 -2.25
C LYS A 277 -21.55 7.83 -3.45
N ASP A 278 -21.55 6.61 -3.96
CA ASP A 278 -22.49 6.17 -5.00
C ASP A 278 -23.93 6.19 -4.51
N ALA A 279 -24.18 5.71 -3.30
CA ALA A 279 -25.51 5.69 -2.70
C ALA A 279 -25.99 7.07 -2.23
N SER A 280 -25.11 7.91 -1.71
CA SER A 280 -25.38 9.25 -1.21
C SER A 280 -24.13 10.13 -1.28
N ALA A 281 -24.12 11.07 -2.21
CA ALA A 281 -23.02 12.05 -2.34
C ALA A 281 -22.89 12.94 -1.08
N GLN A 282 -23.95 13.12 -0.31
CA GLN A 282 -23.99 13.98 0.87
C GLN A 282 -23.41 13.30 2.11
N THR A 283 -23.47 11.96 2.21
CA THR A 283 -22.92 11.24 3.36
C THR A 283 -21.41 11.46 3.43
N GLN A 284 -20.92 11.98 4.54
CA GLN A 284 -19.51 12.18 4.78
C GLN A 284 -18.80 10.86 5.05
N VAL A 285 -17.56 10.70 4.60
CA VAL A 285 -16.71 9.56 4.95
C VAL A 285 -15.42 10.10 5.55
N TRP A 286 -15.13 9.71 6.77
CA TRP A 286 -13.97 10.14 7.54
C TRP A 286 -13.01 8.96 7.74
N ALA A 287 -11.74 9.16 7.41
CA ALA A 287 -10.68 8.23 7.79
C ALA A 287 -10.19 8.54 9.21
N VAL A 288 -9.73 7.50 9.94
CA VAL A 288 -9.14 7.69 11.27
C VAL A 288 -7.85 6.93 11.37
N GLU A 289 -6.81 7.63 11.82
CA GLU A 289 -5.43 7.15 11.93
C GLU A 289 -4.89 7.37 13.35
N PRO A 290 -3.87 6.64 13.80
CA PRO A 290 -3.17 6.97 15.04
C PRO A 290 -2.34 8.24 14.88
N GLU A 291 -2.16 9.00 15.96
CA GLU A 291 -1.16 10.08 16.01
C GLU A 291 0.22 9.58 15.59
N HIS A 292 1.00 10.41 14.89
CA HIS A 292 2.30 10.10 14.28
C HIS A 292 2.25 9.10 13.11
N PHE A 293 1.10 8.50 12.82
CA PHE A 293 0.83 7.66 11.65
C PHE A 293 -0.36 8.20 10.86
N ASP A 294 -0.48 9.53 10.83
CA ASP A 294 -1.55 10.31 10.21
C ASP A 294 -1.20 10.72 8.76
N ASP A 295 -0.57 9.80 8.05
CA ASP A 295 -0.09 10.01 6.69
C ASP A 295 -1.23 10.34 5.70
N THR A 296 -2.41 9.75 5.81
CA THR A 296 -3.57 10.10 5.00
C THR A 296 -4.06 11.50 5.30
N ARG A 297 -4.16 11.89 6.58
CA ARG A 297 -4.56 13.26 6.99
C ARG A 297 -3.63 14.31 6.40
N ARG A 298 -2.33 14.14 6.56
CA ARG A 298 -1.31 15.05 6.04
C ARG A 298 -1.27 15.05 4.51
N SER A 299 -1.47 13.89 3.89
CA SER A 299 -1.55 13.76 2.44
C SER A 299 -2.76 14.48 1.85
N LEU A 300 -3.94 14.38 2.49
CA LEU A 300 -5.14 15.12 2.07
C LEU A 300 -4.93 16.62 2.17
N ALA A 301 -4.33 17.12 3.25
CA ALA A 301 -4.04 18.53 3.44
C ALA A 301 -3.02 19.06 2.43
N LYS A 302 -2.03 18.27 2.05
CA LYS A 302 -0.99 18.63 1.07
C LYS A 302 -1.46 18.48 -0.38
N GLY A 303 -2.43 17.58 -0.62
CA GLY A 303 -2.87 17.21 -1.98
C GLY A 303 -1.94 16.20 -2.68
N ASP A 304 -0.95 15.65 -1.97
CA ASP A 304 0.02 14.68 -2.45
C ASP A 304 0.39 13.70 -1.32
N ARG A 305 0.83 12.49 -1.67
CA ARG A 305 1.20 11.47 -0.67
C ARG A 305 2.38 11.93 0.19
N VAL A 306 2.25 11.71 1.49
CA VAL A 306 3.26 12.05 2.52
C VAL A 306 3.58 10.79 3.31
N SER A 307 4.85 10.53 3.55
CA SER A 307 5.29 9.44 4.41
C SER A 307 5.30 9.85 5.88
N ASN A 308 5.13 8.87 6.77
CA ASN A 308 5.31 9.05 8.20
C ASN A 308 6.79 9.16 8.58
N GLU A 309 7.07 9.96 9.58
CA GLU A 309 8.43 10.06 10.13
C GLU A 309 8.81 8.75 10.85
N PRO A 310 10.04 8.28 10.68
CA PRO A 310 10.50 7.06 11.37
C PRO A 310 10.68 7.30 12.87
N GLY A 311 10.65 6.20 13.65
CA GLY A 311 10.99 6.22 15.09
C GLY A 311 9.79 6.37 16.03
N HIS A 312 8.59 6.57 15.51
CA HIS A 312 7.37 6.56 16.32
C HIS A 312 6.81 5.13 16.49
N THR A 313 6.06 4.95 17.56
CA THR A 313 5.35 3.71 17.87
C THR A 313 3.90 4.03 18.26
N SER A 314 3.00 3.07 18.09
CA SER A 314 1.62 3.14 18.56
C SER A 314 1.12 1.73 18.89
N ILE A 315 0.13 1.63 19.77
CA ILE A 315 -0.55 0.37 20.07
C ILE A 315 -1.34 -0.17 18.86
N CYS A 316 -1.59 0.65 17.85
CA CYS A 316 -2.41 0.34 16.67
C CYS A 316 -1.65 -0.44 15.59
N ASP A 317 -0.93 -1.51 15.94
CA ASP A 317 0.01 -2.28 15.11
C ASP A 317 -0.54 -2.70 13.74
N ALA A 318 -1.84 -2.85 13.60
CA ALA A 318 -2.50 -3.31 12.38
C ALA A 318 -2.61 -2.23 11.26
N ILE A 319 -2.41 -0.94 11.61
CA ILE A 319 -2.61 0.20 10.70
C ILE A 319 -1.42 1.16 10.62
N LEU A 320 -0.25 0.78 11.16
CA LEU A 320 0.98 1.55 11.06
C LEU A 320 1.61 1.38 9.66
N THR A 321 1.14 2.16 8.71
CA THR A 321 1.69 2.20 7.34
C THR A 321 2.68 3.34 7.20
N ALA A 322 3.65 3.21 6.28
CA ALA A 322 4.63 4.26 6.06
C ALA A 322 4.04 5.45 5.28
N GLU A 323 3.13 5.16 4.35
CA GLU A 323 2.45 6.14 3.49
C GLU A 323 1.16 5.55 2.92
N PRO A 324 0.21 6.38 2.45
CA PRO A 324 -1.00 5.91 1.77
C PRO A 324 -0.63 5.16 0.48
N GLY A 325 -1.44 4.19 0.07
CA GLY A 325 -1.29 3.55 -1.24
C GLY A 325 -1.52 4.55 -2.38
N ALA A 326 -0.95 4.28 -3.54
CA ALA A 326 -1.09 5.16 -4.70
C ALA A 326 -2.53 5.16 -5.23
N ILE A 327 -3.14 3.98 -5.35
CA ILE A 327 -4.53 3.82 -5.81
C ILE A 327 -5.50 4.32 -4.74
N THR A 328 -5.26 3.93 -3.48
CA THR A 328 -6.13 4.29 -2.37
C THR A 328 -6.14 5.79 -2.12
N PHE A 329 -5.00 6.48 -2.23
CA PHE A 329 -4.93 7.93 -2.09
C PHE A 329 -5.74 8.65 -3.18
N GLU A 330 -5.65 8.22 -4.44
CA GLU A 330 -6.42 8.80 -5.54
C GLU A 330 -7.94 8.70 -5.34
N ILE A 331 -8.41 7.66 -4.67
CA ILE A 331 -9.82 7.49 -4.31
C ILE A 331 -10.16 8.36 -3.09
N ASN A 332 -9.34 8.27 -2.04
CA ASN A 332 -9.58 8.93 -0.77
C ASN A 332 -9.61 10.46 -0.91
N ARG A 333 -8.68 11.05 -1.67
CA ARG A 333 -8.67 12.51 -1.90
C ARG A 333 -9.92 13.06 -2.60
N LYS A 334 -10.67 12.21 -3.31
CA LYS A 334 -11.92 12.59 -3.99
C LYS A 334 -13.14 12.39 -3.10
N ASN A 335 -13.13 11.38 -2.25
CA ASN A 335 -14.32 10.88 -1.59
C ASN A 335 -14.38 11.20 -0.10
N LEU A 336 -13.22 11.32 0.58
CA LEU A 336 -13.22 11.59 2.01
C LEU A 336 -13.58 13.04 2.31
N ALA A 337 -14.33 13.25 3.38
CA ALA A 337 -14.57 14.57 3.96
C ALA A 337 -13.31 15.10 4.69
N GLY A 338 -12.51 14.17 5.23
CA GLY A 338 -11.26 14.44 5.91
C GLY A 338 -10.69 13.19 6.57
N ALA A 339 -9.63 13.38 7.35
CA ALA A 339 -9.06 12.35 8.19
C ALA A 339 -8.71 12.91 9.58
N ILE A 340 -8.87 12.09 10.62
CA ILE A 340 -8.72 12.44 12.03
C ILE A 340 -7.57 11.61 12.60
N ALA A 341 -6.71 12.24 13.40
CA ALA A 341 -5.69 11.54 14.15
C ALA A 341 -6.13 11.38 15.62
N VAL A 342 -5.96 10.18 16.18
CA VAL A 342 -6.33 9.87 17.55
C VAL A 342 -5.15 9.33 18.34
N SER A 343 -5.06 9.68 19.63
CA SER A 343 -4.01 9.20 20.51
C SER A 343 -4.21 7.73 20.90
N ASP A 344 -3.14 7.08 21.30
CA ASP A 344 -3.18 5.74 21.90
C ASP A 344 -4.07 5.70 23.16
N LYS A 345 -4.06 6.77 23.95
CA LYS A 345 -4.93 6.90 25.14
C LYS A 345 -6.41 6.90 24.74
N ALA A 346 -6.81 7.68 23.74
CA ALA A 346 -8.18 7.72 23.25
C ALA A 346 -8.59 6.36 22.64
N THR A 347 -7.69 5.71 21.92
CA THR A 347 -7.91 4.38 21.36
C THR A 347 -8.10 3.33 22.45
N ALA A 348 -7.27 3.33 23.49
CA ALA A 348 -7.41 2.42 24.64
C ALA A 348 -8.75 2.63 25.36
N GLN A 349 -9.20 3.88 25.50
CA GLN A 349 -10.52 4.18 26.06
C GLN A 349 -11.64 3.65 25.16
N ALA A 350 -11.55 3.83 23.86
CA ALA A 350 -12.52 3.30 22.92
C ALA A 350 -12.60 1.75 22.93
N MET A 351 -11.49 1.06 23.16
CA MET A 351 -11.49 -0.40 23.36
C MET A 351 -12.25 -0.81 24.62
N ARG A 352 -12.06 -0.09 25.73
CA ARG A 352 -12.85 -0.30 26.97
C ARG A 352 -14.34 -0.04 26.74
N ASP A 353 -14.68 1.00 26.01
CA ASP A 353 -16.07 1.34 25.65
C ASP A 353 -16.69 0.27 24.74
N ALA A 354 -15.96 -0.24 23.76
CA ALA A 354 -16.42 -1.34 22.91
C ALA A 354 -16.73 -2.61 23.74
N MET A 355 -15.86 -2.97 24.69
CA MET A 355 -16.10 -4.09 25.60
C MET A 355 -17.29 -3.82 26.53
N ALA A 356 -17.33 -2.63 27.15
CA ALA A 356 -18.35 -2.30 28.17
C ALA A 356 -19.75 -2.12 27.59
N TYR A 357 -19.88 -1.47 26.44
CA TYR A 357 -21.18 -1.06 25.89
C TYR A 357 -21.62 -1.87 24.65
N LEU A 358 -20.68 -2.44 23.88
CA LEU A 358 -21.01 -3.26 22.72
C LEU A 358 -20.77 -4.76 22.95
N LYS A 359 -20.09 -5.14 24.04
CA LYS A 359 -19.68 -6.52 24.36
C LYS A 359 -18.79 -7.15 23.28
N LEU A 360 -17.96 -6.32 22.64
CA LEU A 360 -17.05 -6.71 21.58
C LEU A 360 -15.59 -6.61 21.99
N VAL A 361 -14.80 -7.60 21.59
CA VAL A 361 -13.35 -7.50 21.58
C VAL A 361 -12.93 -6.84 20.28
N VAL A 362 -12.30 -5.66 20.37
CA VAL A 362 -11.78 -4.90 19.23
C VAL A 362 -10.29 -4.67 19.46
N GLU A 363 -9.46 -4.89 18.42
CA GLU A 363 -8.04 -4.55 18.47
C GLU A 363 -7.81 -3.03 18.41
N PRO A 364 -6.66 -2.50 18.87
CA PRO A 364 -6.42 -1.07 18.90
C PRO A 364 -6.66 -0.40 17.52
N GLY A 365 -6.00 -0.86 16.47
CA GLY A 365 -6.18 -0.32 15.11
C GLY A 365 -7.60 -0.47 14.56
N GLY A 366 -8.38 -1.43 15.07
CA GLY A 366 -9.80 -1.61 14.74
C GLY A 366 -10.72 -0.63 15.45
N CYS A 367 -10.26 -0.01 16.53
CA CYS A 367 -11.06 0.83 17.44
C CYS A 367 -10.86 2.34 17.25
N VAL A 368 -9.89 2.78 16.43
CA VAL A 368 -9.60 4.22 16.25
C VAL A 368 -10.81 5.01 15.76
N ALA A 369 -11.69 4.39 14.94
CA ALA A 369 -12.92 5.05 14.46
C ALA A 369 -13.90 5.37 15.61
N LEU A 370 -14.00 4.52 16.63
CA LEU A 370 -14.76 4.81 17.83
C LEU A 370 -14.08 5.91 18.66
N ALA A 371 -12.75 5.89 18.76
CA ALA A 371 -11.98 6.92 19.47
C ALA A 371 -12.21 8.32 18.87
N ALA A 372 -12.34 8.42 17.54
CA ALA A 372 -12.57 9.68 16.86
C ALA A 372 -13.89 10.38 17.24
N LEU A 373 -14.88 9.66 17.75
CA LEU A 373 -16.13 10.29 18.20
C LEU A 373 -15.94 11.26 19.37
N ALA A 374 -14.88 11.09 20.14
CA ALA A 374 -14.55 11.97 21.26
C ALA A 374 -13.64 13.15 20.85
N SER A 375 -13.17 13.23 19.59
CA SER A 375 -12.24 14.28 19.15
C SER A 375 -12.88 15.67 19.01
N GLY A 376 -14.20 15.72 18.80
CA GLY A 376 -14.91 16.95 18.48
C GLY A 376 -14.75 17.40 17.00
N GLU A 377 -14.02 16.66 16.17
CA GLU A 377 -13.83 16.98 14.75
C GLU A 377 -15.04 16.60 13.88
N ILE A 378 -15.91 15.72 14.36
CA ILE A 378 -17.16 15.35 13.69
C ILE A 378 -18.33 15.90 14.50
N ASP A 379 -19.19 16.68 13.86
CA ASP A 379 -20.46 17.10 14.47
C ASP A 379 -21.40 15.89 14.61
N LEU A 380 -21.71 15.51 15.84
CA LEU A 380 -22.51 14.34 16.18
C LEU A 380 -23.96 14.70 16.58
N ALA A 381 -24.23 15.97 16.91
CA ALA A 381 -25.50 16.38 17.52
C ALA A 381 -26.69 16.10 16.60
N GLY A 382 -27.57 15.21 17.02
CA GLY A 382 -28.77 14.81 16.28
C GLY A 382 -28.53 14.06 14.98
N LYS A 383 -27.26 13.67 14.66
CA LYS A 383 -26.89 12.97 13.43
C LYS A 383 -26.86 11.45 13.60
N CYS A 384 -26.97 10.75 12.47
CA CYS A 384 -26.84 9.30 12.39
C CYS A 384 -25.52 8.93 11.73
N LEU A 385 -24.62 8.27 12.47
CA LEU A 385 -23.32 7.86 11.98
C LEU A 385 -23.17 6.34 11.97
N ALA A 386 -22.37 5.85 11.01
CA ALA A 386 -21.86 4.47 11.06
C ALA A 386 -20.36 4.49 11.43
N VAL A 387 -19.97 3.65 12.39
CA VAL A 387 -18.59 3.48 12.84
C VAL A 387 -18.14 2.06 12.53
N VAL A 388 -17.05 1.91 11.78
CA VAL A 388 -16.50 0.60 11.43
C VAL A 388 -15.52 0.16 12.51
N LEU A 389 -15.76 -1.02 13.12
CA LEU A 389 -14.84 -1.69 14.02
C LEU A 389 -14.11 -2.78 13.21
N SER A 390 -12.95 -2.48 12.68
CA SER A 390 -12.37 -3.16 11.53
C SER A 390 -11.76 -4.54 11.82
N GLY A 391 -11.45 -4.84 13.08
CA GLY A 391 -10.89 -6.13 13.50
C GLY A 391 -10.78 -6.29 15.01
N GLY A 392 -10.64 -7.55 15.46
CA GLY A 392 -10.55 -7.93 16.87
C GLY A 392 -9.38 -8.87 17.19
N ASN A 393 -8.41 -9.03 16.31
CA ASN A 393 -7.28 -9.96 16.48
C ASN A 393 -6.16 -9.37 17.34
N VAL A 394 -6.48 -9.05 18.57
CA VAL A 394 -5.54 -8.57 19.59
C VAL A 394 -4.97 -9.73 20.40
N ASP A 395 -3.72 -9.62 20.84
CA ASP A 395 -3.11 -10.54 21.75
C ASP A 395 -3.74 -10.42 23.16
N PHE A 396 -3.94 -11.56 23.86
CA PHE A 396 -4.59 -11.58 25.16
C PHE A 396 -3.86 -10.75 26.21
N GLY A 397 -2.52 -10.82 26.24
CA GLY A 397 -1.71 -10.03 27.17
C GLY A 397 -1.88 -8.54 26.92
N THR A 398 -1.70 -8.10 25.69
CA THR A 398 -1.92 -6.70 25.28
C THR A 398 -3.34 -6.22 25.58
N TYR A 399 -4.34 -7.05 25.29
CA TYR A 399 -5.74 -6.70 25.61
C TYR A 399 -5.96 -6.53 27.10
N ALA A 400 -5.45 -7.46 27.93
CA ALA A 400 -5.57 -7.42 29.38
C ALA A 400 -4.88 -6.18 29.97
N GLU A 401 -3.68 -5.85 29.49
CA GLU A 401 -2.94 -4.63 29.91
C GLU A 401 -3.74 -3.36 29.61
N ILE A 402 -4.29 -3.25 28.38
CA ILE A 402 -5.11 -2.09 28.00
C ILE A 402 -6.39 -2.00 28.85
N MET A 403 -7.04 -3.13 29.14
CA MET A 403 -8.26 -3.15 29.95
C MET A 403 -7.98 -2.80 31.42
N ALA A 404 -6.84 -3.20 31.97
CA ALA A 404 -6.45 -2.98 33.36
C ALA A 404 -5.87 -1.58 33.62
N ALA A 405 -5.32 -0.91 32.58
CA ALA A 405 -4.78 0.43 32.73
C ALA A 405 -5.87 1.41 33.19
N ALA A 406 -5.55 2.24 34.16
CA ALA A 406 -6.45 3.29 34.62
C ALA A 406 -6.82 4.25 33.47
N ALA A 407 -8.07 4.68 33.45
CA ALA A 407 -8.61 5.58 32.42
C ALA A 407 -7.96 6.99 32.44
#